data_6fe332cebbd22aebb9882860afb6c9be
#
_entry.id   6fe332cebbd22aebb9882860afb6c9be
#
_cell.length_a   1.000
_cell.length_b   1.000
_cell.length_c   1.000
_cell.angle_alpha   90.00
_cell.angle_beta   90.00
_cell.angle_gamma   90.00
#
_symmetry.space_group_name_H-M   'P 1'
#
loop_
_entity.id
_entity.type
_entity.pdbx_description
1 polymer ?
#
loop_
_entity_poly.entity_id
_entity_poly.type
_entity_poly.pdbx_seq_one_letter_code
_entity_poly.pdbx_strand_id
1 'polypeptide(L)'
;MEEIDNRKNEPGLDIPTIIRNAVEEFARAEQKKAEPAYKAELIEERKRREALERRLNELVEENQKTRAAAEEADRSSTIRAELQKLGVAKVDLAFRAVKDEIARGEDGRLIARGGNGEIGLKDYLTQFVAENPELLPARMTGGSGAG
;
A
#
# COMPACT_ATOMS: atom_id res chain seq x y z
N MET A 1 -47.12 47.18 60.62
CA MET A 1 -45.92 47.50 59.81
C MET A 1 -44.85 46.45 59.87
N GLU A 2 -44.73 45.67 60.88
CA GLU A 2 -43.74 44.56 60.97
C GLU A 2 -44.07 43.41 60.06
N GLU A 3 -45.33 43.21 59.70
CA GLU A 3 -45.71 42.11 58.75
C GLU A 3 -45.29 42.35 57.30
N ILE A 4 -45.03 43.58 56.92
CA ILE A 4 -44.60 43.88 55.54
C ILE A 4 -43.13 43.61 55.33
N ASP A 5 -42.30 43.70 56.35
CA ASP A 5 -40.89 43.44 56.26
C ASP A 5 -40.59 41.90 56.24
N ASN A 6 -41.45 41.10 56.91
CA ASN A 6 -41.35 39.67 56.90
C ASN A 6 -41.67 39.04 55.53
N ARG A 7 -42.50 39.68 54.74
CA ARG A 7 -42.83 39.23 53.38
C ARG A 7 -41.70 39.46 52.38
N LYS A 8 -40.82 40.41 52.64
CA LYS A 8 -39.66 40.66 51.78
C LYS A 8 -38.51 39.68 52.01
N ASN A 9 -38.53 38.98 53.10
CA ASN A 9 -37.49 38.01 53.47
C ASN A 9 -37.94 36.55 53.33
N GLU A 10 -39.10 36.30 52.74
CA GLU A 10 -39.50 34.91 52.42
C GLU A 10 -38.59 34.33 51.33
N PRO A 11 -37.91 33.21 51.58
CA PRO A 11 -36.92 32.62 50.66
C PRO A 11 -37.52 32.08 49.35
N GLY A 12 -38.83 32.10 49.17
CA GLY A 12 -39.51 31.63 47.98
C GLY A 12 -39.83 32.68 46.91
N LEU A 13 -39.44 33.94 47.15
CA LEU A 13 -39.89 35.09 46.31
C LEU A 13 -38.79 35.69 45.44
N ASP A 14 -37.61 35.04 45.31
CA ASP A 14 -36.54 35.50 44.41
C ASP A 14 -36.76 34.92 43.01
N ILE A 15 -37.56 35.61 42.24
CA ILE A 15 -37.89 35.23 40.86
C ILE A 15 -36.66 35.09 39.95
N PRO A 16 -35.67 35.99 39.98
CA PRO A 16 -34.47 35.80 39.16
C PRO A 16 -33.71 34.53 39.47
N THR A 17 -33.60 34.15 40.73
CA THR A 17 -32.94 32.89 41.15
C THR A 17 -33.73 31.67 40.71
N ILE A 18 -35.06 31.73 40.79
CA ILE A 18 -35.95 30.62 40.35
C ILE A 18 -35.79 30.42 38.84
N ILE A 19 -35.77 31.50 38.06
CA ILE A 19 -35.58 31.43 36.61
C ILE A 19 -34.20 30.86 36.26
N ARG A 20 -33.17 31.33 36.95
CA ARG A 20 -31.80 30.82 36.74
C ARG A 20 -31.68 29.33 37.00
N ASN A 21 -32.24 28.88 38.13
CA ASN A 21 -32.25 27.46 38.49
C ASN A 21 -33.04 26.64 37.48
N ALA A 22 -34.18 27.10 37.03
CA ALA A 22 -34.97 26.42 36.00
C ALA A 22 -34.23 26.32 34.68
N VAL A 23 -33.52 27.37 34.25
CA VAL A 23 -32.68 27.36 33.04
C VAL A 23 -31.51 26.38 33.18
N GLU A 24 -30.85 26.38 34.35
CA GLU A 24 -29.73 25.44 34.60
C GLU A 24 -30.21 24.00 34.62
N GLU A 25 -31.34 23.71 35.27
CA GLU A 25 -31.93 22.37 35.27
C GLU A 25 -32.32 21.92 33.88
N PHE A 26 -32.92 22.79 33.09
CA PHE A 26 -33.25 22.49 31.68
C PHE A 26 -32.00 22.22 30.86
N ALA A 27 -30.98 23.05 30.98
CA ALA A 27 -29.71 22.83 30.28
C ALA A 27 -29.04 21.49 30.65
N ARG A 28 -29.05 21.14 31.94
CA ARG A 28 -28.54 19.84 32.41
C ARG A 28 -29.36 18.69 31.89
N ALA A 29 -30.68 18.78 31.86
CA ALA A 29 -31.56 17.74 31.33
C ALA A 29 -31.34 17.56 29.83
N GLU A 30 -31.19 18.64 29.07
CA GLU A 30 -30.86 18.57 27.64
C GLU A 30 -29.48 17.95 27.38
N GLN A 31 -28.47 18.31 28.17
CA GLN A 31 -27.15 17.68 28.11
C GLN A 31 -27.19 16.20 28.38
N LYS A 32 -27.92 15.77 29.42
CA LYS A 32 -28.08 14.34 29.75
C LYS A 32 -28.79 13.57 28.64
N LYS A 33 -29.72 14.17 27.94
CA LYS A 33 -30.39 13.55 26.79
C LYS A 33 -29.49 13.50 25.56
N ALA A 34 -28.70 14.53 25.33
CA ALA A 34 -27.80 14.62 24.19
C ALA A 34 -26.56 13.74 24.34
N GLU A 35 -26.01 13.56 25.56
CA GLU A 35 -24.82 12.75 25.82
C GLU A 35 -24.90 11.32 25.32
N PRO A 36 -25.97 10.54 25.58
CA PRO A 36 -26.04 9.16 25.08
C PRO A 36 -26.03 9.07 23.56
N ALA A 37 -26.74 9.97 22.88
CA ALA A 37 -26.75 10.03 21.41
C ALA A 37 -25.39 10.42 20.88
N TYR A 38 -24.74 11.42 21.50
CA TYR A 38 -23.40 11.87 21.13
C TYR A 38 -22.35 10.78 21.33
N LYS A 39 -22.41 10.06 22.44
CA LYS A 39 -21.52 8.92 22.71
C LYS A 39 -21.72 7.79 21.70
N ALA A 40 -22.97 7.50 21.35
CA ALA A 40 -23.28 6.48 20.34
C ALA A 40 -22.72 6.87 18.98
N GLU A 41 -22.89 8.12 18.56
CA GLU A 41 -22.33 8.66 17.32
C GLU A 41 -20.80 8.58 17.32
N LEU A 42 -20.16 8.92 18.44
CA LEU A 42 -18.71 8.86 18.57
C LEU A 42 -18.18 7.43 18.45
N ILE A 43 -18.85 6.47 19.06
CA ILE A 43 -18.51 5.05 18.97
C ILE A 43 -18.65 4.55 17.53
N GLU A 44 -19.74 4.90 16.86
CA GLU A 44 -19.96 4.54 15.45
C GLU A 44 -18.90 5.16 14.55
N GLU A 45 -18.57 6.43 14.77
CA GLU A 45 -17.54 7.13 14.01
C GLU A 45 -16.16 6.49 14.20
N ARG A 46 -15.82 6.10 15.41
CA ARG A 46 -14.57 5.37 15.69
C ARG A 46 -14.54 4.03 14.98
N LYS A 47 -15.64 3.27 15.01
CA LYS A 47 -15.75 2.00 14.32
C LYS A 47 -15.58 2.16 12.81
N ARG A 48 -16.20 3.18 12.24
CA ARG A 48 -16.06 3.50 10.81
C ARG A 48 -14.62 3.85 10.47
N ARG A 49 -13.99 4.69 11.29
CA ARG A 49 -12.59 5.07 11.10
C ARG A 49 -11.67 3.85 11.15
N GLU A 50 -11.81 3.01 12.16
CA GLU A 50 -11.03 1.77 12.29
C GLU A 50 -11.24 0.82 11.12
N ALA A 51 -12.48 0.68 10.65
CA ALA A 51 -12.80 -0.13 9.49
C ALA A 51 -12.16 0.43 8.21
N LEU A 52 -12.21 1.75 8.03
CA LEU A 52 -11.59 2.43 6.89
C LEU A 52 -10.06 2.32 6.93
N GLU A 53 -9.46 2.48 8.11
CA GLU A 53 -8.01 2.32 8.28
C GLU A 53 -7.57 0.89 7.94
N ARG A 54 -8.29 -0.11 8.41
CA ARG A 54 -8.04 -1.51 8.05
C ARG A 54 -8.15 -1.73 6.54
N ARG A 55 -9.21 -1.22 5.94
CA ARG A 55 -9.42 -1.35 4.49
C ARG A 55 -8.33 -0.63 3.70
N LEU A 56 -7.91 0.55 4.16
CA LEU A 56 -6.81 1.29 3.55
C LEU A 56 -5.51 0.49 3.61
N ASN A 57 -5.18 -0.08 4.77
CA ASN A 57 -3.99 -0.91 4.94
C ASN A 57 -4.02 -2.15 4.05
N GLU A 58 -5.16 -2.82 3.97
CA GLU A 58 -5.35 -3.97 3.06
C GLU A 58 -5.12 -3.57 1.60
N LEU A 59 -5.68 -2.43 1.17
CA LEU A 59 -5.50 -1.93 -0.19
C LEU A 59 -4.06 -1.53 -0.49
N VAL A 60 -3.37 -0.95 0.49
CA VAL A 60 -1.94 -0.61 0.34
C VAL A 60 -1.11 -1.89 0.18
N GLU A 61 -1.36 -2.91 0.99
CA GLU A 61 -0.68 -4.20 0.88
C GLU A 61 -0.98 -4.89 -0.45
N GLU A 62 -2.24 -4.94 -0.87
CA GLU A 62 -2.63 -5.48 -2.17
C GLU A 62 -1.95 -4.74 -3.31
N ASN A 63 -1.91 -3.41 -3.23
CA ASN A 63 -1.27 -2.59 -4.25
C ASN A 63 0.24 -2.88 -4.33
N GLN A 64 0.91 -2.98 -3.19
CA GLN A 64 2.33 -3.31 -3.14
C GLN A 64 2.61 -4.69 -3.73
N LYS A 65 1.81 -5.70 -3.38
CA LYS A 65 1.92 -7.05 -3.94
C LYS A 65 1.66 -7.07 -5.44
N THR A 66 0.63 -6.39 -5.88
CA THR A 66 0.28 -6.30 -7.31
C THR A 66 1.38 -5.62 -8.11
N ARG A 67 1.92 -4.52 -7.60
CA ARG A 67 3.04 -3.82 -8.24
C ARG A 67 4.29 -4.69 -8.29
N ALA A 68 4.64 -5.34 -7.19
CA ALA A 68 5.78 -6.24 -7.15
C ALA A 68 5.63 -7.39 -8.14
N ALA A 69 4.44 -7.99 -8.22
CA ALA A 69 4.14 -9.04 -9.18
C ALA A 69 4.22 -8.54 -10.63
N ALA A 70 3.69 -7.36 -10.90
CA ALA A 70 3.75 -6.75 -12.24
C ALA A 70 5.18 -6.41 -12.65
N GLU A 71 5.98 -5.86 -11.75
CA GLU A 71 7.39 -5.56 -11.99
C GLU A 71 8.20 -6.84 -12.23
N GLU A 72 7.95 -7.88 -11.47
CA GLU A 72 8.60 -9.19 -11.65
C GLU A 72 8.20 -9.84 -12.99
N ALA A 73 6.93 -9.77 -13.36
CA ALA A 73 6.46 -10.28 -14.64
C ALA A 73 7.09 -9.51 -15.81
N ASP A 74 7.18 -8.19 -15.69
CA ASP A 74 7.83 -7.34 -16.69
C ASP A 74 9.32 -7.64 -16.80
N ARG A 75 10.01 -7.77 -15.68
CA ARG A 75 11.43 -8.14 -15.62
C ARG A 75 11.66 -9.48 -16.29
N SER A 76 10.89 -10.49 -15.92
CA SER A 76 10.98 -11.84 -16.49
C SER A 76 10.73 -11.85 -17.98
N SER A 77 9.70 -11.14 -18.43
CA SER A 77 9.35 -11.02 -19.84
C SER A 77 10.45 -10.35 -20.65
N THR A 78 11.01 -9.29 -20.13
CA THR A 78 12.10 -8.55 -20.79
C THR A 78 13.36 -9.40 -20.92
N ILE A 79 13.74 -10.10 -19.85
CA ILE A 79 14.92 -11.00 -19.89
C ILE A 79 14.72 -12.12 -20.90
N ARG A 80 13.55 -12.77 -20.89
CA ARG A 80 13.23 -13.84 -21.84
C ARG A 80 13.23 -13.33 -23.29
N ALA A 81 12.68 -12.16 -23.54
CA ALA A 81 12.68 -11.56 -24.86
C ALA A 81 14.09 -11.28 -25.37
N GLU A 82 14.98 -10.76 -24.54
CA GLU A 82 16.36 -10.51 -24.91
C GLU A 82 17.13 -11.83 -25.16
N LEU A 83 16.89 -12.86 -24.35
CA LEU A 83 17.45 -14.20 -24.59
C LEU A 83 17.00 -14.77 -25.93
N GLN A 84 15.72 -14.62 -26.28
CA GLN A 84 15.19 -15.03 -27.57
C GLN A 84 15.83 -14.29 -28.73
N LYS A 85 16.05 -12.98 -28.60
CA LYS A 85 16.73 -12.17 -29.61
C LYS A 85 18.18 -12.62 -29.85
N LEU A 86 18.82 -13.15 -28.81
CA LEU A 86 20.18 -13.71 -28.90
C LEU A 86 20.21 -15.13 -29.47
N GLY A 87 19.04 -15.69 -29.80
CA GLY A 87 18.93 -16.99 -30.41
C GLY A 87 18.97 -18.16 -29.44
N VAL A 88 18.76 -17.92 -28.15
CA VAL A 88 18.74 -18.98 -27.15
C VAL A 88 17.58 -19.92 -27.39
N ALA A 89 17.85 -21.22 -27.51
CA ALA A 89 16.82 -22.25 -27.66
C ALA A 89 16.22 -22.66 -26.31
N LYS A 90 17.06 -22.75 -25.29
CA LYS A 90 16.65 -23.14 -23.92
C LYS A 90 16.43 -21.93 -23.05
N VAL A 91 15.42 -21.09 -23.39
CA VAL A 91 15.13 -19.83 -22.74
C VAL A 91 14.86 -20.00 -21.26
N ASP A 92 14.05 -20.98 -20.86
CA ASP A 92 13.71 -21.20 -19.45
C ASP A 92 14.94 -21.55 -18.60
N LEU A 93 15.83 -22.37 -19.12
CA LEU A 93 17.06 -22.75 -18.43
C LEU A 93 17.98 -21.51 -18.30
N ALA A 94 18.17 -20.77 -19.38
CA ALA A 94 18.95 -19.54 -19.38
C ALA A 94 18.39 -18.52 -18.42
N PHE A 95 17.08 -18.32 -18.41
CA PHE A 95 16.41 -17.43 -17.50
C PHE A 95 16.67 -17.78 -16.03
N ARG A 96 16.54 -19.04 -15.67
CA ARG A 96 16.82 -19.51 -14.30
C ARG A 96 18.27 -19.26 -13.88
N ALA A 97 19.19 -19.35 -14.81
CA ALA A 97 20.60 -19.10 -14.53
C ALA A 97 20.93 -17.63 -14.28
N VAL A 98 20.25 -16.71 -14.96
CA VAL A 98 20.59 -15.28 -14.93
C VAL A 98 19.66 -14.42 -14.08
N LYS A 99 18.47 -14.90 -13.73
CA LYS A 99 17.42 -14.10 -13.10
C LYS A 99 17.85 -13.39 -11.80
N ASP A 100 18.70 -14.04 -11.01
CA ASP A 100 19.12 -13.53 -9.71
C ASP A 100 20.22 -12.46 -9.81
N GLU A 101 20.92 -12.42 -10.94
CA GLU A 101 21.98 -11.43 -11.20
C GLU A 101 21.44 -10.14 -11.82
N ILE A 102 20.21 -10.15 -12.27
CA ILE A 102 19.59 -9.03 -12.98
C ILE A 102 18.60 -8.32 -12.07
N ALA A 103 18.81 -7.04 -11.88
CA ALA A 103 17.93 -6.19 -11.08
C ALA A 103 17.62 -4.89 -11.83
N ARG A 104 16.57 -4.20 -11.38
CA ARG A 104 16.23 -2.90 -11.93
C ARG A 104 17.12 -1.83 -11.28
N GLY A 105 17.77 -1.03 -12.11
CA GLY A 105 18.60 0.08 -11.65
C GLY A 105 17.77 1.31 -11.27
N GLU A 106 18.44 2.35 -10.79
CA GLU A 106 17.80 3.60 -10.36
C GLU A 106 17.08 4.31 -11.52
N ASP A 107 17.58 4.16 -12.75
CA ASP A 107 16.98 4.70 -13.96
C ASP A 107 15.82 3.88 -14.53
N GLY A 108 15.44 2.79 -13.85
CA GLY A 108 14.40 1.87 -14.27
C GLY A 108 14.83 0.83 -15.30
N ARG A 109 16.06 0.85 -15.75
CA ARG A 109 16.60 -0.13 -16.70
C ARG A 109 17.09 -1.37 -15.96
N LEU A 110 17.00 -2.52 -16.62
CA LEU A 110 17.54 -3.76 -16.09
C LEU A 110 19.05 -3.79 -16.24
N ILE A 111 19.73 -4.09 -15.16
CA ILE A 111 21.19 -4.16 -15.09
C ILE A 111 21.60 -5.46 -14.39
N ALA A 112 22.78 -5.95 -14.70
CA ALA A 112 23.41 -7.01 -13.96
C ALA A 112 24.53 -6.46 -13.09
N ARG A 113 24.63 -6.93 -11.88
CA ARG A 113 25.74 -6.60 -10.96
C ARG A 113 26.79 -7.69 -11.09
N GLY A 114 27.85 -7.37 -11.82
CA GLY A 114 29.02 -8.22 -11.91
C GLY A 114 30.15 -7.74 -11.01
N GLY A 115 31.22 -8.52 -10.89
CA GLY A 115 32.39 -8.18 -10.08
C GLY A 115 33.09 -6.87 -10.46
N ASN A 116 32.83 -6.34 -11.64
CA ASN A 116 33.42 -5.10 -12.18
C ASN A 116 32.44 -3.92 -12.27
N GLY A 117 31.30 -3.97 -11.56
CA GLY A 117 30.31 -2.93 -11.59
C GLY A 117 29.01 -3.32 -12.30
N GLU A 118 28.21 -2.33 -12.66
CA GLU A 118 26.93 -2.52 -13.29
C GLU A 118 27.09 -2.65 -14.82
N ILE A 119 26.48 -3.68 -15.37
CA ILE A 119 26.48 -3.95 -16.82
C ILE A 119 25.02 -3.90 -17.30
N GLY A 120 24.79 -3.30 -18.46
CA GLY A 120 23.45 -3.31 -19.07
C GLY A 120 22.98 -4.73 -19.39
N LEU A 121 21.67 -4.95 -19.35
CA LEU A 121 21.06 -6.24 -19.58
C LEU A 121 21.53 -6.91 -20.87
N LYS A 122 21.52 -6.17 -21.96
CA LYS A 122 21.87 -6.68 -23.28
C LYS A 122 23.33 -7.15 -23.34
N ASP A 123 24.24 -6.37 -22.82
CA ASP A 123 25.65 -6.69 -22.78
C ASP A 123 25.93 -7.88 -21.88
N TYR A 124 25.29 -7.93 -20.72
CA TYR A 124 25.40 -9.07 -19.79
C TYR A 124 24.91 -10.36 -20.41
N LEU A 125 23.73 -10.35 -21.04
CA LEU A 125 23.17 -11.56 -21.67
C LEU A 125 23.99 -12.00 -22.89
N THR A 126 24.52 -11.07 -23.67
CA THR A 126 25.41 -11.38 -24.79
C THR A 126 26.65 -12.12 -24.31
N GLN A 127 27.24 -11.62 -23.24
CA GLN A 127 28.41 -12.24 -22.62
C GLN A 127 28.09 -13.61 -22.03
N PHE A 128 26.97 -13.71 -21.34
CA PHE A 128 26.47 -14.95 -20.76
C PHE A 128 26.26 -16.04 -21.83
N VAL A 129 25.62 -15.68 -22.94
CA VAL A 129 25.38 -16.64 -24.04
C VAL A 129 26.68 -17.02 -24.71
N ALA A 130 27.64 -16.13 -24.85
CA ALA A 130 28.96 -16.43 -25.40
C ALA A 130 29.73 -17.41 -24.53
N GLU A 131 29.57 -17.33 -23.21
CA GLU A 131 30.18 -18.25 -22.26
C GLU A 131 29.45 -19.59 -22.15
N ASN A 132 28.20 -19.65 -22.58
CA ASN A 132 27.34 -20.84 -22.48
C ASN A 132 26.76 -21.21 -23.86
N PRO A 133 27.58 -21.62 -24.81
CA PRO A 133 27.10 -21.92 -26.17
C PRO A 133 26.14 -23.10 -26.25
N GLU A 134 26.09 -23.93 -25.24
CA GLU A 134 25.13 -25.03 -25.12
C GLU A 134 23.67 -24.58 -25.03
N LEU A 135 23.41 -23.32 -24.70
CA LEU A 135 22.08 -22.75 -24.67
C LEU A 135 21.55 -22.40 -26.08
N LEU A 136 22.43 -22.28 -27.03
CA LEU A 136 22.08 -22.02 -28.42
C LEU A 136 21.62 -23.30 -29.09
N PRO A 137 20.85 -23.24 -30.18
CA PRO A 137 20.51 -24.41 -30.95
C PRO A 137 21.77 -25.14 -31.43
N ALA A 138 21.71 -26.47 -31.42
CA ALA A 138 22.79 -27.25 -31.99
C ALA A 138 22.97 -26.85 -33.44
N ARG A 139 24.17 -26.37 -33.76
CA ARG A 139 24.53 -26.14 -35.17
C ARG A 139 24.55 -27.46 -35.87
N MET A 140 23.63 -27.66 -36.77
CA MET A 140 23.72 -28.78 -37.69
C MET A 140 24.93 -28.53 -38.60
N THR A 141 26.07 -29.01 -38.14
CA THR A 141 27.22 -29.06 -38.99
C THR A 141 26.99 -30.18 -39.97
N GLY A 142 26.67 -29.87 -41.12
CA GLY A 142 26.80 -30.85 -42.07
C GLY A 142 25.63 -31.17 -42.83
N GLY A 143 25.08 -30.81 -43.36
CA GLY A 143 24.29 -31.19 -44.45
C GLY A 143 24.98 -31.21 -45.77
N SER A 144 26.16 -30.90 -45.74
CA SER A 144 26.92 -30.84 -46.96
C SER A 144 27.48 -32.16 -47.43
N GLY A 145 27.08 -33.19 -46.76
CA GLY A 145 27.51 -34.51 -47.20
C GLY A 145 26.86 -35.03 -48.45
N ALA A 146 26.01 -34.30 -49.02
CA ALA A 146 25.46 -34.65 -50.31
C ALA A 146 26.50 -34.41 -51.40
N GLY A 147 27.45 -35.15 -51.37
CA GLY A 147 28.48 -35.18 -52.41
C GLY A 147 27.99 -35.79 -53.65
#